data_bbea27e8452a8d5ee70ceaf5b9fcf0a1
#
_entry.id   bbea27e8452a8d5ee70ceaf5b9fcf0a1
#
_cell.length_a   1.000
_cell.length_b   1.000
_cell.length_c   1.000
_cell.angle_alpha   90.00
_cell.angle_beta   90.00
_cell.angle_gamma   90.00
#
_symmetry.space_group_name_H-M   'P 1'
#
loop_
_entity.id
_entity.type
_entity.pdbx_description
1 polymer ?
#
loop_
_entity_poly.entity_id
_entity_poly.type
_entity_poly.pdbx_seq_one_letter_code
_entity_poly.pdbx_strand_id
1 'polypeptide(L)'
;METQQHQTDIITLTRHVLSEGARARSQDATVTGEMTLLLSSLQTICKVIENLVRKARVNDLIGIAGNQNVQGEEQKKLDVLSNEVMIKLLSSSGQCSVLVSEEEDNIIIVREHGGHPGKYCVVFDPLDGSSNIDAGVNLSLIHISEPTRPLYI
;
A
#
# COMPACT_ATOMS: atom_id res chain seq x y z
N MET A 1 17.40 -44.20 1.99
CA MET A 1 16.19 -43.55 1.39
C MET A 1 16.18 -42.14 1.96
N GLU A 2 16.85 -41.20 1.29
CA GLU A 2 16.85 -39.79 1.69
C GLU A 2 15.53 -39.19 1.28
N THR A 3 14.72 -38.80 2.25
CA THR A 3 13.52 -37.97 2.04
C THR A 3 13.99 -36.59 1.59
N GLN A 4 13.88 -36.32 0.29
CA GLN A 4 13.98 -34.96 -0.23
C GLN A 4 12.86 -34.14 0.44
N GLN A 5 13.24 -33.38 1.46
CA GLN A 5 12.38 -32.28 1.95
C GLN A 5 12.28 -31.25 0.83
N HIS A 6 11.10 -31.18 0.20
CA HIS A 6 10.74 -30.03 -0.65
C HIS A 6 10.71 -28.80 0.24
N GLN A 7 11.84 -28.13 0.34
CA GLN A 7 11.94 -26.84 0.99
C GLN A 7 11.34 -25.81 0.03
N THR A 8 10.08 -25.45 0.25
CA THR A 8 9.47 -24.33 -0.45
C THR A 8 10.03 -23.04 0.14
N ASP A 9 10.83 -22.33 -0.63
CA ASP A 9 11.41 -21.04 -0.25
C ASP A 9 10.40 -19.88 -0.24
N ILE A 10 9.12 -20.18 -0.04
CA ILE A 10 8.08 -19.17 0.04
C ILE A 10 8.17 -18.47 1.40
N ILE A 11 8.62 -17.22 1.37
CA ILE A 11 8.68 -16.36 2.55
C ILE A 11 7.51 -15.37 2.49
N THR A 12 6.71 -15.30 3.55
CA THR A 12 5.66 -14.28 3.66
C THR A 12 6.30 -12.90 3.87
N LEU A 13 5.63 -11.83 3.41
CA LEU A 13 6.09 -10.46 3.66
C LEU A 13 6.34 -10.21 5.14
N THR A 14 5.44 -10.65 6.01
CA THR A 14 5.60 -10.51 7.47
C THR A 14 6.89 -11.16 7.96
N ARG A 15 7.17 -12.40 7.53
CA ARG A 15 8.40 -13.10 7.93
C ARG A 15 9.65 -12.38 7.42
N HIS A 16 9.62 -11.93 6.17
CA HIS A 16 10.73 -11.18 5.57
C HIS A 16 11.01 -9.89 6.35
N VAL A 17 9.98 -9.07 6.57
CA VAL A 17 10.10 -7.79 7.28
C VAL A 17 10.61 -7.98 8.71
N LEU A 18 10.11 -9.00 9.43
CA LEU A 18 10.59 -9.29 10.78
C LEU A 18 12.05 -9.74 10.80
N SER A 19 12.46 -10.58 9.84
CA SER A 19 13.86 -11.06 9.77
C SER A 19 14.82 -9.93 9.42
N GLU A 20 14.47 -9.07 8.45
CA GLU A 20 15.29 -7.91 8.08
C GLU A 20 15.30 -6.84 9.19
N GLY A 21 14.20 -6.63 9.88
CA GLY A 21 14.13 -5.75 11.04
C GLY A 21 15.03 -6.23 12.19
N ALA A 22 15.06 -7.53 12.46
CA ALA A 22 15.97 -8.12 13.46
C ALA A 22 17.45 -7.98 13.05
N ARG A 23 17.74 -8.20 11.76
CA ARG A 23 19.07 -8.02 11.20
C ARG A 23 19.55 -6.57 11.29
N ALA A 24 18.69 -5.61 10.90
CA ALA A 24 19.01 -4.20 10.99
C ALA A 24 19.29 -3.77 12.43
N ARG A 25 18.48 -4.24 13.39
CA ARG A 25 18.68 -3.97 14.83
C ARG A 25 19.98 -4.55 15.38
N SER A 26 20.44 -5.68 14.86
CA SER A 26 21.72 -6.25 15.26
C SER A 26 22.94 -5.44 14.79
N GLN A 27 22.76 -4.64 13.74
CA GLN A 27 23.78 -3.76 13.18
C GLN A 27 23.70 -2.35 13.77
N ASP A 28 22.48 -1.88 14.08
CA ASP A 28 22.21 -0.55 14.62
C ASP A 28 21.10 -0.64 15.69
N ALA A 29 21.48 -0.42 16.94
CA ALA A 29 20.57 -0.47 18.08
C ALA A 29 19.51 0.66 18.06
N THR A 30 19.65 1.67 17.20
CA THR A 30 18.67 2.76 17.05
C THR A 30 17.44 2.36 16.21
N VAL A 31 17.48 1.19 15.57
CA VAL A 31 16.37 0.65 14.80
C VAL A 31 15.20 0.27 15.72
N THR A 32 14.10 0.99 15.61
CA THR A 32 12.95 0.90 16.53
C THR A 32 11.86 -0.08 16.10
N GLY A 33 11.88 -0.54 14.84
CA GLY A 33 10.85 -1.43 14.29
C GLY A 33 9.60 -0.75 13.73
N GLU A 34 9.54 0.58 13.73
CA GLU A 34 8.41 1.36 13.23
C GLU A 34 8.11 1.08 11.75
N MET A 35 9.15 0.88 10.93
CA MET A 35 8.98 0.46 9.53
C MET A 35 8.26 -0.89 9.43
N THR A 36 8.54 -1.82 10.33
CA THR A 36 7.85 -3.12 10.39
C THR A 36 6.35 -2.95 10.66
N LEU A 37 5.99 -2.02 11.55
CA LEU A 37 4.59 -1.70 11.84
C LEU A 37 3.90 -1.04 10.64
N LEU A 38 4.58 -0.10 9.97
CA LEU A 38 4.07 0.52 8.75
C LEU A 38 3.81 -0.52 7.66
N LEU A 39 4.78 -1.38 7.37
CA LEU A 39 4.63 -2.43 6.35
C LEU A 39 3.55 -3.46 6.71
N SER A 40 3.34 -3.76 7.98
CA SER A 40 2.25 -4.60 8.44
C SER A 40 0.88 -3.95 8.25
N SER A 41 0.80 -2.63 8.45
CA SER A 41 -0.41 -1.84 8.17
C SER A 41 -0.72 -1.83 6.68
N LEU A 42 0.28 -1.59 5.83
CA LEU A 42 0.14 -1.65 4.37
C LEU A 42 -0.32 -3.04 3.90
N GLN A 43 0.22 -4.12 4.46
CA GLN A 43 -0.24 -5.47 4.14
C GLN A 43 -1.72 -5.67 4.46
N THR A 44 -2.19 -5.13 5.58
CA THR A 44 -3.60 -5.19 5.95
C THR A 44 -4.46 -4.38 5.00
N ILE A 45 -4.03 -3.17 4.64
CA ILE A 45 -4.69 -2.30 3.66
C ILE A 45 -4.86 -3.02 2.32
N CYS A 46 -3.78 -3.59 1.78
CA CYS A 46 -3.82 -4.34 0.51
C CYS A 46 -4.84 -5.48 0.53
N LYS A 47 -4.94 -6.21 1.66
CA LYS A 47 -5.93 -7.28 1.80
C LYS A 47 -7.37 -6.76 1.83
N VAL A 48 -7.59 -5.61 2.46
CA VAL A 48 -8.92 -4.97 2.48
C VAL A 48 -9.31 -4.50 1.09
N ILE A 49 -8.41 -3.79 0.40
CA ILE A 49 -8.65 -3.29 -0.96
C ILE A 49 -8.86 -4.46 -1.93
N GLU A 50 -8.04 -5.50 -1.87
CA GLU A 50 -8.23 -6.71 -2.69
C GLU A 50 -9.63 -7.31 -2.49
N ASN A 51 -10.09 -7.40 -1.25
CA ASN A 51 -11.42 -7.92 -0.97
C ASN A 51 -12.54 -6.99 -1.51
N LEU A 52 -12.35 -5.66 -1.48
CA LEU A 52 -13.28 -4.71 -2.09
C LEU A 52 -13.33 -4.88 -3.60
N VAL A 53 -12.18 -4.94 -4.28
CA VAL A 53 -12.09 -5.16 -5.72
C VAL A 53 -12.77 -6.46 -6.12
N ARG A 54 -12.47 -7.56 -5.43
CA ARG A 54 -13.05 -8.87 -5.72
C ARG A 54 -14.57 -8.92 -5.56
N LYS A 55 -15.11 -8.15 -4.61
CA LYS A 55 -16.54 -8.08 -4.36
C LYS A 55 -17.23 -6.90 -5.04
N ALA A 56 -16.53 -6.14 -5.85
CA ALA A 56 -17.01 -4.89 -6.43
C ALA A 56 -18.34 -5.04 -7.17
N ARG A 57 -18.49 -6.09 -7.97
CA ARG A 57 -19.74 -6.36 -8.72
C ARG A 57 -20.90 -6.73 -7.82
N VAL A 58 -20.65 -7.43 -6.71
CA VAL A 58 -21.68 -7.85 -5.77
C VAL A 58 -22.15 -6.67 -4.91
N ASN A 59 -21.25 -5.75 -4.60
CA ASN A 59 -21.52 -4.63 -3.71
C ASN A 59 -21.87 -3.33 -4.45
N ASP A 60 -22.13 -3.39 -5.76
CA ASP A 60 -22.42 -2.22 -6.61
C ASP A 60 -21.36 -1.10 -6.53
N LEU A 61 -20.09 -1.50 -6.43
CA LEU A 61 -18.93 -0.59 -6.33
C LEU A 61 -18.29 -0.28 -7.68
N ILE A 62 -18.89 -0.78 -8.78
CA ILE A 62 -18.46 -0.50 -10.15
C ILE A 62 -19.10 0.80 -10.62
N GLY A 63 -18.36 1.62 -11.37
CA GLY A 63 -18.83 2.85 -11.99
C GLY A 63 -18.32 4.11 -11.33
N ILE A 64 -18.77 5.23 -11.86
CA ILE A 64 -18.28 6.57 -11.53
C ILE A 64 -18.85 7.04 -10.19
N ALA A 65 -18.02 7.69 -9.38
CA ALA A 65 -18.45 8.32 -8.13
C ALA A 65 -19.03 9.72 -8.32
N GLY A 66 -18.79 10.34 -9.49
CA GLY A 66 -19.29 11.68 -9.81
C GLY A 66 -18.35 12.83 -9.42
N ASN A 67 -17.13 12.50 -8.96
CA ASN A 67 -16.07 13.46 -8.66
C ASN A 67 -14.89 13.28 -9.63
N GLN A 68 -13.99 14.27 -9.67
CA GLN A 68 -12.72 14.19 -10.39
C GLN A 68 -11.56 14.16 -9.39
N ASN A 69 -10.49 13.44 -9.73
CA ASN A 69 -9.25 13.44 -8.96
C ASN A 69 -8.39 14.67 -9.30
N VAL A 70 -7.22 14.79 -8.63
CA VAL A 70 -6.26 15.89 -8.82
C VAL A 70 -5.78 16.02 -10.27
N GLN A 71 -5.79 14.93 -11.04
CA GLN A 71 -5.39 14.89 -12.44
C GLN A 71 -6.54 15.24 -13.41
N GLY A 72 -7.75 15.46 -12.88
CA GLY A 72 -8.94 15.76 -13.67
C GLY A 72 -9.64 14.54 -14.25
N GLU A 73 -9.26 13.33 -13.82
CA GLU A 73 -9.92 12.09 -14.21
C GLU A 73 -11.16 11.82 -13.36
N GLU A 74 -12.16 11.15 -13.94
CA GLU A 74 -13.36 10.76 -13.20
C GLU A 74 -13.05 9.67 -12.18
N GLN A 75 -13.25 9.98 -10.90
CA GLN A 75 -13.10 9.02 -9.81
C GLN A 75 -14.13 7.91 -9.91
N LYS A 76 -13.67 6.69 -9.72
CA LYS A 76 -14.53 5.51 -9.58
C LYS A 76 -14.92 5.32 -8.11
N LYS A 77 -16.02 4.62 -7.87
CA LYS A 77 -16.46 4.29 -6.50
C LYS A 77 -15.39 3.50 -5.74
N LEU A 78 -14.64 2.65 -6.44
CA LEU A 78 -13.54 1.89 -5.85
C LEU A 78 -12.35 2.76 -5.46
N ASP A 79 -12.04 3.82 -6.24
CA ASP A 79 -10.96 4.76 -5.93
C ASP A 79 -11.27 5.47 -4.60
N VAL A 80 -12.46 6.05 -4.51
CA VAL A 80 -12.92 6.75 -3.31
C VAL A 80 -12.86 5.85 -2.07
N LEU A 81 -13.36 4.62 -2.18
CA LEU A 81 -13.40 3.71 -1.05
C LEU A 81 -12.01 3.19 -0.68
N SER A 82 -11.16 2.91 -1.67
CA SER A 82 -9.76 2.50 -1.43
C SER A 82 -8.96 3.63 -0.79
N ASN A 83 -9.16 4.88 -1.25
CA ASN A 83 -8.54 6.05 -0.67
C ASN A 83 -8.94 6.23 0.80
N GLU A 84 -10.22 6.14 1.13
CA GLU A 84 -10.68 6.19 2.52
C GLU A 84 -10.04 5.11 3.40
N VAL A 85 -9.94 3.87 2.90
CA VAL A 85 -9.31 2.76 3.61
C VAL A 85 -7.84 3.06 3.87
N MET A 86 -7.10 3.52 2.85
CA MET A 86 -5.68 3.89 2.96
C MET A 86 -5.50 4.98 4.02
N ILE A 87 -6.21 6.10 3.90
CA ILE A 87 -6.10 7.24 4.81
C ILE A 87 -6.41 6.81 6.26
N LYS A 88 -7.53 6.12 6.48
CA LYS A 88 -7.95 5.70 7.83
C LYS A 88 -6.94 4.78 8.49
N LEU A 89 -6.49 3.74 7.78
CA LEU A 89 -5.58 2.74 8.36
C LEU A 89 -4.16 3.28 8.51
N LEU A 90 -3.64 4.08 7.58
CA LEU A 90 -2.34 4.72 7.73
C LEU A 90 -2.34 5.75 8.86
N SER A 91 -3.39 6.59 8.96
CA SER A 91 -3.53 7.55 10.04
C SER A 91 -3.60 6.87 11.41
N SER A 92 -4.35 5.77 11.52
CA SER A 92 -4.49 5.02 12.78
C SER A 92 -3.27 4.19 13.16
N SER A 93 -2.35 3.96 12.22
CA SER A 93 -1.13 3.17 12.47
C SER A 93 -0.18 3.84 13.47
N GLY A 94 -0.26 5.16 13.65
CA GLY A 94 0.66 5.94 14.46
C GLY A 94 2.07 6.09 13.86
N GLN A 95 2.28 5.59 12.63
CA GLN A 95 3.61 5.59 12.00
C GLN A 95 3.80 6.77 11.04
N CYS A 96 2.70 7.35 10.54
CA CYS A 96 2.71 8.39 9.52
C CYS A 96 2.47 9.76 10.13
N SER A 97 3.18 10.78 9.64
CA SER A 97 2.94 12.20 9.94
C SER A 97 2.26 12.92 8.77
N VAL A 98 2.54 12.50 7.55
CA VAL A 98 2.03 13.10 6.33
C VAL A 98 1.60 12.00 5.37
N LEU A 99 0.43 12.18 4.75
CA LEU A 99 -0.07 11.35 3.67
C LEU A 99 -0.32 12.21 2.44
N VAL A 100 0.03 11.70 1.28
CA VAL A 100 -0.23 12.33 -0.01
C VAL A 100 -0.87 11.28 -0.91
N SER A 101 -2.12 11.49 -1.27
CA SER A 101 -2.87 10.60 -2.15
C SER A 101 -3.05 11.23 -3.52
N GLU A 102 -3.07 10.42 -4.58
CA GLU A 102 -3.45 10.87 -5.91
C GLU A 102 -4.90 11.40 -5.96
N GLU A 103 -5.75 10.85 -5.11
CA GLU A 103 -7.19 11.16 -5.07
C GLU A 103 -7.54 12.41 -4.24
N GLU A 104 -6.55 13.04 -3.60
CA GLU A 104 -6.75 14.20 -2.72
C GLU A 104 -6.00 15.43 -3.21
N ASP A 105 -6.67 16.56 -3.32
CA ASP A 105 -6.08 17.85 -3.73
C ASP A 105 -5.02 18.37 -2.74
N ASN A 106 -5.12 17.98 -1.49
CA ASN A 106 -4.27 18.50 -0.42
C ASN A 106 -3.54 17.40 0.31
N ILE A 107 -2.36 17.74 0.84
CA ILE A 107 -1.65 16.87 1.77
C ILE A 107 -2.47 16.66 3.04
N ILE A 108 -2.44 15.44 3.57
CA ILE A 108 -3.13 15.09 4.80
C ILE A 108 -2.11 15.06 5.93
N ILE A 109 -2.26 15.98 6.88
CA ILE A 109 -1.46 15.98 8.10
C ILE A 109 -2.12 15.05 9.11
N VAL A 110 -1.41 13.97 9.46
CA VAL A 110 -1.87 13.03 10.46
C VAL A 110 -1.63 13.59 11.85
N ARG A 111 -2.69 13.72 12.63
CA ARG A 111 -2.57 14.18 14.02
C ARG A 111 -1.91 13.13 14.89
N GLU A 112 -1.15 13.57 15.87
CA GLU A 112 -0.44 12.72 16.80
C GLU A 112 -1.37 11.70 17.47
N HIS A 113 -0.98 10.44 17.44
CA HIS A 113 -1.58 9.39 18.26
C HIS A 113 -0.64 9.10 19.44
N GLY A 114 -1.13 9.31 20.66
CA GLY A 114 -0.33 9.00 21.87
C GLY A 114 0.82 9.98 22.16
N GLY A 115 0.80 11.19 21.58
CA GLY A 115 1.77 12.25 21.91
C GLY A 115 3.10 12.17 21.14
N HIS A 116 3.21 11.29 20.15
CA HIS A 116 4.38 11.21 19.27
C HIS A 116 3.95 11.33 17.80
N PRO A 117 4.56 12.25 17.03
CA PRO A 117 4.31 12.32 15.59
C PRO A 117 4.87 11.07 14.91
N GLY A 118 4.16 10.57 13.92
CA GLY A 118 4.68 9.53 13.05
C GLY A 118 5.95 9.99 12.32
N LYS A 119 6.82 9.06 11.96
CA LYS A 119 8.11 9.38 11.32
C LYS A 119 8.04 9.34 9.79
N TYR A 120 7.00 8.75 9.23
CA TYR A 120 6.93 8.49 7.80
C TYR A 120 6.00 9.46 7.10
N CYS A 121 6.42 9.88 5.91
CA CYS A 121 5.58 10.45 4.86
C CYS A 121 5.27 9.33 3.87
N VAL A 122 3.99 9.12 3.57
CA VAL A 122 3.55 8.10 2.61
C VAL A 122 2.85 8.78 1.45
N VAL A 123 3.37 8.54 0.24
CA VAL A 123 2.78 9.00 -1.02
C VAL A 123 2.24 7.76 -1.72
N PHE A 124 1.00 7.80 -2.17
CA PHE A 124 0.33 6.62 -2.71
C PHE A 124 -0.75 6.94 -3.73
N ASP A 125 -0.93 6.00 -4.65
CA ASP A 125 -2.13 5.77 -5.43
C ASP A 125 -2.92 4.65 -4.74
N PRO A 126 -4.17 4.86 -4.34
CA PRO A 126 -4.92 3.82 -3.61
C PRO A 126 -5.31 2.63 -4.46
N LEU A 127 -5.50 2.81 -5.77
CA LEU A 127 -5.93 1.76 -6.68
C LEU A 127 -5.58 2.08 -8.13
N ASP A 128 -4.33 1.84 -8.52
CA ASP A 128 -3.86 2.03 -9.89
C ASP A 128 -4.67 1.19 -10.89
N GLY A 129 -5.07 1.82 -11.98
CA GLY A 129 -5.80 1.17 -13.06
C GLY A 129 -7.27 0.86 -12.77
N SER A 130 -7.96 1.63 -11.95
CA SER A 130 -9.37 1.44 -11.60
C SER A 130 -10.30 1.34 -12.82
N SER A 131 -10.03 2.09 -13.88
CA SER A 131 -10.77 2.03 -15.15
C SER A 131 -10.64 0.66 -15.83
N ASN A 132 -9.48 0.01 -15.71
CA ASN A 132 -9.26 -1.33 -16.22
C ASN A 132 -10.00 -2.39 -15.39
N ILE A 133 -10.10 -2.18 -14.09
CA ILE A 133 -10.88 -3.05 -13.18
C ILE A 133 -12.37 -2.99 -13.56
N ASP A 134 -12.92 -1.82 -13.79
CA ASP A 134 -14.30 -1.63 -14.25
C ASP A 134 -14.56 -2.34 -15.59
N ALA A 135 -13.63 -2.25 -16.52
CA ALA A 135 -13.68 -2.93 -17.80
C ALA A 135 -13.47 -4.46 -17.71
N GLY A 136 -13.06 -4.97 -16.55
CA GLY A 136 -12.77 -6.39 -16.35
C GLY A 136 -11.50 -6.88 -17.05
N VAL A 137 -10.56 -5.97 -17.30
CA VAL A 137 -9.25 -6.29 -17.89
C VAL A 137 -8.35 -6.90 -16.83
N ASN A 138 -7.66 -7.98 -17.17
CA ASN A 138 -6.66 -8.56 -16.28
C ASN A 138 -5.46 -7.61 -16.12
N LEU A 139 -5.22 -7.16 -14.91
CA LEU A 139 -4.05 -6.36 -14.56
C LEU A 139 -2.91 -7.28 -14.15
N SER A 140 -1.74 -7.08 -14.76
CA SER A 140 -0.51 -7.69 -14.29
C SER A 140 0.21 -6.71 -13.36
N LEU A 141 0.30 -7.06 -12.07
CA LEU A 141 0.99 -6.25 -11.07
C LEU A 141 2.51 -6.54 -11.01
N ILE A 142 3.03 -7.32 -11.94
CA ILE A 142 4.46 -7.65 -12.01
C ILE A 142 5.08 -6.89 -13.19
N HIS A 143 5.12 -5.58 -13.11
CA HIS A 143 6.08 -4.79 -13.88
C HIS A 143 7.23 -4.43 -12.94
N ILE A 144 8.29 -5.22 -13.02
CA ILE A 144 9.59 -4.79 -12.51
C ILE A 144 10.10 -3.80 -13.54
N SER A 145 9.81 -2.51 -13.36
CA SER A 145 10.55 -1.47 -14.06
C SER A 145 11.92 -1.40 -13.40
N GLU A 146 12.92 -1.94 -14.06
CA GLU A 146 14.28 -1.60 -13.71
C GLU A 146 14.45 -0.09 -13.86
N PRO A 147 15.02 0.60 -12.85
CA PRO A 147 15.40 1.98 -13.04
C PRO A 147 16.38 2.01 -14.20
N THR A 148 15.96 2.55 -15.33
CA THR A 148 16.83 2.82 -16.46
C THR A 148 17.94 3.74 -15.96
N ARG A 149 19.11 3.18 -15.70
CA ARG A 149 20.30 4.00 -15.49
C ARG A 149 20.46 4.85 -16.74
N PRO A 150 20.56 6.19 -16.61
CA PRO A 150 20.95 6.98 -17.77
C PRO A 150 22.29 6.44 -18.25
N LEU A 151 22.30 5.91 -19.47
CA LEU A 151 23.55 5.63 -20.17
C LEU A 151 24.17 6.98 -20.46
N TYR A 152 25.12 7.42 -19.65
CA TYR A 152 26.02 8.48 -20.00
C TYR A 152 26.94 7.94 -21.11
N ILE A 153 26.72 8.40 -22.32
CA ILE A 153 27.65 8.28 -23.42
C ILE A 153 28.67 9.42 -23.27
#